data_718233ec6710dfaf14f90644335ca2fe
#
_entry.id   718233ec6710dfaf14f90644335ca2fe
#
_cell.length_a   1.000
_cell.length_b   1.000
_cell.length_c   1.000
_cell.angle_alpha   90.00
_cell.angle_beta   90.00
_cell.angle_gamma   90.00
#
_symmetry.space_group_name_H-M   'P 1'
#
loop_
_entity.id
_entity.type
_entity.pdbx_description
1 polymer ?
#
loop_
_entity_poly.entity_id
_entity_poly.type
_entity_poly.pdbx_seq_one_letter_code
_entity_poly.pdbx_strand_id
1 'polypeptide(L)'
;MIHFFLKAKHWQLFIIMLGIPLIYQFYFMSQILGFQTQPEQVAGEEGFTEVLNEQFIQFDLFPYVMIFFALIFFGWFWSIAIGLQKNIPKEIKMKVKKFKIFFFIPLIYIIFLMIYMGGLFSGMLTSGFSNSGWIVAIILLLHLFSMYCIFYSMYFVAKTIKTAELQRKVGFGDHAGEFFLLWFYFIGIWIIQPKVNKLYAK
;
A
#
# COMPACT_ATOMS: atom_id res chain seq x y z
N MET A 1 9.87 15.33 1.60
CA MET A 1 9.24 14.08 1.17
C MET A 1 8.88 14.09 -0.33
N ILE A 2 8.14 15.06 -0.86
CA ILE A 2 7.74 15.13 -2.29
C ILE A 2 8.96 15.07 -3.23
N HIS A 3 9.99 15.90 -2.98
CA HIS A 3 11.23 15.91 -3.78
C HIS A 3 11.96 14.56 -3.81
N PHE A 4 11.94 13.82 -2.70
CA PHE A 4 12.57 12.50 -2.63
C PHE A 4 11.93 11.54 -3.64
N PHE A 5 10.61 11.37 -3.61
CA PHE A 5 9.91 10.47 -4.53
C PHE A 5 10.00 10.91 -6.00
N LEU A 6 9.97 12.21 -6.26
CA LEU A 6 10.01 12.72 -7.63
C LEU A 6 11.41 12.65 -8.26
N LYS A 7 12.47 12.57 -7.44
CA LYS A 7 13.87 12.40 -7.91
C LYS A 7 14.39 10.98 -7.75
N ALA A 8 13.69 10.11 -7.00
CA ALA A 8 14.09 8.74 -6.79
C ALA A 8 14.20 7.98 -8.13
N LYS A 9 15.19 7.11 -8.24
CA LYS A 9 15.31 6.20 -9.39
C LYS A 9 14.30 5.07 -9.27
N HIS A 10 13.83 4.54 -10.39
CA HIS A 10 12.85 3.44 -10.44
C HIS A 10 13.28 2.22 -9.61
N TRP A 11 14.56 1.81 -9.67
CA TRP A 11 15.07 0.67 -8.91
C TRP A 11 15.06 0.91 -7.38
N GLN A 12 15.28 2.18 -6.92
CA GLN A 12 15.21 2.51 -5.50
C GLN A 12 13.81 2.34 -4.96
N LEU A 13 12.81 2.85 -5.70
CA LEU A 13 11.40 2.66 -5.34
C LEU A 13 11.00 1.18 -5.40
N PHE A 14 11.47 0.46 -6.41
CA PHE A 14 11.20 -0.97 -6.54
C PHE A 14 11.71 -1.77 -5.33
N ILE A 15 12.96 -1.53 -4.91
CA ILE A 15 13.53 -2.20 -3.73
C ILE A 15 12.72 -1.88 -2.47
N ILE A 16 12.39 -0.60 -2.24
CA ILE A 16 11.69 -0.19 -1.03
C ILE A 16 10.24 -0.69 -1.03
N MET A 17 9.54 -0.63 -2.17
CA MET A 17 8.11 -0.94 -2.25
C MET A 17 7.82 -2.43 -2.47
N LEU A 18 8.74 -3.17 -3.08
CA LEU A 18 8.56 -4.59 -3.37
C LEU A 18 9.62 -5.45 -2.66
N GLY A 19 10.87 -5.07 -2.69
CA GLY A 19 11.98 -5.85 -2.16
C GLY A 19 11.84 -6.10 -0.66
N ILE A 20 11.63 -5.07 0.13
CA ILE A 20 11.48 -5.19 1.59
C ILE A 20 10.27 -6.05 1.98
N PRO A 21 9.03 -5.79 1.46
CA PRO A 21 7.89 -6.66 1.73
C PRO A 21 8.10 -8.11 1.29
N LEU A 22 8.75 -8.35 0.13
CA LEU A 22 9.04 -9.70 -0.34
C LEU A 22 10.04 -10.44 0.57
N ILE A 23 11.12 -9.79 0.99
CA ILE A 23 12.10 -10.38 1.92
C ILE A 23 11.38 -10.77 3.22
N TYR A 24 10.55 -9.88 3.76
CA TYR A 24 9.76 -10.17 4.94
C TYR A 24 8.80 -11.35 4.71
N GLN A 25 8.11 -11.40 3.56
CA GLN A 25 7.19 -12.48 3.20
C GLN A 25 7.92 -13.83 3.09
N PHE A 26 9.09 -13.87 2.45
CA PHE A 26 9.90 -15.09 2.36
C PHE A 26 10.40 -15.54 3.72
N TYR A 27 10.87 -14.62 4.56
CA TYR A 27 11.26 -14.91 5.94
C TYR A 27 10.08 -15.52 6.71
N PHE A 28 8.92 -14.88 6.67
CA PHE A 28 7.71 -15.36 7.33
C PHE A 28 7.28 -16.75 6.84
N MET A 29 7.29 -16.99 5.52
CA MET A 29 6.98 -18.29 4.95
C MET A 29 7.98 -19.38 5.37
N SER A 30 9.27 -19.05 5.46
CA SER A 30 10.28 -20.02 5.90
C SER A 30 10.05 -20.48 7.34
N GLN A 31 9.56 -19.60 8.21
CA GLN A 31 9.24 -19.95 9.60
C GLN A 31 8.01 -20.87 9.66
N ILE A 32 6.95 -20.57 8.90
CA ILE A 32 5.76 -21.44 8.85
C ILE A 32 6.11 -22.83 8.29
N LEU A 33 6.93 -22.92 7.26
CA LEU A 33 7.34 -24.19 6.68
C LEU A 33 8.29 -24.97 7.61
N GLY A 34 9.19 -24.29 8.32
CA GLY A 34 10.07 -24.88 9.32
C GLY A 34 9.27 -25.54 10.45
N PHE A 35 8.18 -24.93 10.89
CA PHE A 35 7.27 -25.50 11.87
C PHE A 35 6.62 -26.81 11.43
N GLN A 36 6.19 -26.92 10.18
CA GLN A 36 5.55 -28.12 9.65
C GLN A 36 6.52 -29.31 9.48
N THR A 37 7.82 -29.05 9.44
CA THR A 37 8.85 -30.09 9.21
C THR A 37 9.45 -30.68 10.50
N GLN A 38 9.11 -30.13 11.70
CA GLN A 38 9.64 -30.59 12.99
C GLN A 38 8.52 -30.98 13.98
N PRO A 39 7.69 -31.98 13.67
CA PRO A 39 6.60 -32.40 14.54
C PRO A 39 7.06 -32.98 15.90
N GLU A 40 8.31 -33.46 16.01
CA GLU A 40 8.84 -34.04 17.24
C GLU A 40 9.14 -32.99 18.33
N GLN A 41 9.42 -31.73 17.97
CA GLN A 41 9.61 -30.64 18.93
C GLN A 41 8.30 -30.10 19.50
N VAL A 42 7.18 -30.44 18.89
CA VAL A 42 5.81 -30.02 19.26
C VAL A 42 5.12 -31.07 20.13
N ALA A 43 5.78 -32.17 20.41
CA ALA A 43 5.23 -33.25 21.25
C ALA A 43 5.14 -32.81 22.71
N GLY A 44 4.03 -32.19 23.10
CA GLY A 44 3.67 -31.74 24.43
C GLY A 44 3.04 -30.35 24.44
N GLU A 45 2.17 -30.07 25.42
CA GLU A 45 1.49 -28.77 25.55
C GLU A 45 2.48 -27.59 25.70
N GLU A 46 3.61 -27.80 26.35
CA GLU A 46 4.66 -26.78 26.56
C GLU A 46 5.38 -26.44 25.25
N GLY A 47 5.81 -27.45 24.49
CA GLY A 47 6.45 -27.23 23.19
C GLY A 47 5.54 -26.57 22.18
N PHE A 48 4.25 -26.94 22.16
CA PHE A 48 3.24 -26.28 21.29
C PHE A 48 3.04 -24.81 21.67
N THR A 49 2.99 -24.47 22.95
CA THR A 49 2.83 -23.09 23.44
C THR A 49 4.06 -22.23 23.15
N GLU A 50 5.26 -22.78 23.28
CA GLU A 50 6.51 -22.07 22.99
C GLU A 50 6.62 -21.72 21.49
N VAL A 51 6.33 -22.68 20.62
CA VAL A 51 6.32 -22.47 19.16
C VAL A 51 5.23 -21.48 18.73
N LEU A 52 4.03 -21.56 19.32
CA LEU A 52 2.99 -20.56 19.07
C LEU A 52 3.48 -19.17 19.48
N ASN A 53 4.07 -19.01 20.66
CA ASN A 53 4.56 -17.72 21.12
C ASN A 53 5.63 -17.13 20.19
N GLU A 54 6.58 -17.92 19.70
CA GLU A 54 7.57 -17.46 18.71
C GLU A 54 6.93 -17.03 17.39
N GLN A 55 5.94 -17.76 16.91
CA GLN A 55 5.20 -17.38 15.70
C GLN A 55 4.39 -16.10 15.90
N PHE A 56 3.77 -15.91 17.07
CA PHE A 56 2.97 -14.70 17.33
C PHE A 56 3.82 -13.44 17.44
N ILE A 57 5.06 -13.50 17.94
CA ILE A 57 6.01 -12.38 17.91
C ILE A 57 6.24 -11.91 16.47
N GLN A 58 6.23 -12.81 15.50
CA GLN A 58 6.40 -12.47 14.08
C GLN A 58 5.14 -11.86 13.48
N PHE A 59 3.95 -12.29 13.90
CA PHE A 59 2.68 -11.65 13.52
C PHE A 59 2.58 -10.23 14.06
N ASP A 60 3.18 -9.93 15.21
CA ASP A 60 3.21 -8.57 15.77
C ASP A 60 3.97 -7.59 14.87
N LEU A 61 4.98 -8.04 14.12
CA LEU A 61 5.73 -7.19 13.20
C LEU A 61 4.99 -6.92 11.88
N PHE A 62 4.11 -7.83 11.46
CA PHE A 62 3.39 -7.75 10.17
C PHE A 62 2.61 -6.43 9.99
N PRO A 63 1.79 -5.95 10.95
CA PRO A 63 1.09 -4.67 10.80
C PRO A 63 2.03 -3.49 10.55
N TYR A 64 3.17 -3.45 11.23
CA TYR A 64 4.15 -2.36 11.06
C TYR A 64 4.80 -2.36 9.69
N VAL A 65 5.16 -3.54 9.17
CA VAL A 65 5.68 -3.68 7.80
C VAL A 65 4.63 -3.25 6.77
N MET A 66 3.38 -3.64 6.95
CA MET A 66 2.29 -3.25 6.05
C MET A 66 1.96 -1.76 6.12
N ILE A 67 1.99 -1.14 7.32
CA ILE A 67 1.85 0.31 7.48
C ILE A 67 3.00 1.03 6.79
N PHE A 68 4.23 0.59 6.99
CA PHE A 68 5.41 1.15 6.32
C PHE A 68 5.26 1.11 4.80
N PHE A 69 4.89 -0.05 4.24
CA PHE A 69 4.64 -0.19 2.82
C PHE A 69 3.53 0.76 2.33
N ALA A 70 2.41 0.84 3.05
CA ALA A 70 1.31 1.73 2.71
C ALA A 70 1.77 3.21 2.69
N LEU A 71 2.54 3.64 3.68
CA LEU A 71 3.06 5.01 3.74
C LEU A 71 3.98 5.33 2.56
N ILE A 72 4.85 4.40 2.15
CA ILE A 72 5.72 4.57 0.97
C ILE A 72 4.88 4.63 -0.31
N PHE A 73 3.96 3.69 -0.50
CA PHE A 73 3.12 3.59 -1.69
C PHE A 73 2.22 4.84 -1.86
N PHE A 74 1.52 5.22 -0.80
CA PHE A 74 0.71 6.44 -0.80
C PHE A 74 1.57 7.70 -0.89
N GLY A 75 2.75 7.73 -0.25
CA GLY A 75 3.70 8.83 -0.35
C GLY A 75 4.18 9.07 -1.79
N TRP A 76 4.40 8.00 -2.55
CA TRP A 76 4.72 8.07 -3.97
C TRP A 76 3.55 8.65 -4.78
N PHE A 77 2.33 8.15 -4.60
CA PHE A 77 1.12 8.69 -5.26
C PHE A 77 0.90 10.17 -4.94
N TRP A 78 1.01 10.53 -3.67
CA TRP A 78 0.89 11.92 -3.23
C TRP A 78 1.92 12.82 -3.92
N SER A 79 3.16 12.37 -3.97
CA SER A 79 4.26 13.13 -4.55
C SER A 79 4.05 13.38 -6.04
N ILE A 80 3.55 12.39 -6.79
CA ILE A 80 3.20 12.57 -8.20
C ILE A 80 2.00 13.52 -8.34
N ALA A 81 0.91 13.25 -7.62
CA ALA A 81 -0.34 14.01 -7.73
C ALA A 81 -0.17 15.49 -7.38
N ILE A 82 0.62 15.82 -6.36
CA ILE A 82 0.81 17.20 -5.90
C ILE A 82 2.04 17.83 -6.55
N GLY A 83 3.13 17.08 -6.67
CA GLY A 83 4.39 17.62 -7.18
C GLY A 83 4.36 17.99 -8.65
N LEU A 84 3.56 17.30 -9.47
CA LEU A 84 3.41 17.63 -10.89
C LEU A 84 2.36 18.71 -11.15
N GLN A 85 1.62 19.23 -10.15
CA GLN A 85 0.64 20.30 -10.38
C GLN A 85 1.28 21.57 -10.98
N LYS A 86 2.52 21.87 -10.60
CA LYS A 86 3.28 22.99 -11.16
C LYS A 86 3.52 22.90 -12.68
N ASN A 87 3.52 21.68 -13.23
CA ASN A 87 3.76 21.40 -14.65
C ASN A 87 2.45 21.31 -15.47
N ILE A 88 1.29 21.56 -14.84
CA ILE A 88 -0.02 21.56 -15.50
C ILE A 88 -0.36 23.00 -15.92
N PRO A 89 -0.84 23.22 -17.16
CA PRO A 89 -1.30 24.53 -17.60
C PRO A 89 -2.36 25.12 -16.66
N LYS A 90 -2.26 26.43 -16.37
CA LYS A 90 -3.15 27.12 -15.41
C LYS A 90 -4.63 27.09 -15.82
N GLU A 91 -4.91 26.94 -17.10
CA GLU A 91 -6.25 26.84 -17.69
C GLU A 91 -6.94 25.54 -17.32
N ILE A 92 -6.16 24.50 -16.94
CA ILE A 92 -6.68 23.16 -16.63
C ILE A 92 -6.90 23.01 -15.14
N LYS A 93 -8.15 23.11 -14.71
CA LYS A 93 -8.53 22.95 -13.30
C LYS A 93 -8.57 21.48 -12.90
N MET A 94 -7.62 21.03 -12.11
CA MET A 94 -7.60 19.69 -11.47
C MET A 94 -8.37 19.71 -10.14
N LYS A 95 -9.13 18.63 -9.85
CA LYS A 95 -9.92 18.51 -8.60
C LYS A 95 -9.04 18.05 -7.43
N VAL A 96 -7.97 18.80 -7.11
CA VAL A 96 -6.98 18.44 -6.08
C VAL A 96 -7.61 18.29 -4.69
N LYS A 97 -8.58 19.15 -4.31
CA LYS A 97 -9.28 19.03 -3.00
C LYS A 97 -9.98 17.68 -2.87
N LYS A 98 -10.70 17.25 -3.94
CA LYS A 98 -11.37 15.94 -3.96
C LYS A 98 -10.35 14.80 -3.85
N PHE A 99 -9.24 14.88 -4.61
CA PHE A 99 -8.16 13.90 -4.50
C PHE A 99 -7.64 13.78 -3.06
N LYS A 100 -7.34 14.88 -2.37
CA LYS A 100 -6.84 14.86 -1.00
C LYS A 100 -7.78 14.09 -0.06
N ILE A 101 -9.09 14.36 -0.13
CA ILE A 101 -10.08 13.66 0.71
C ILE A 101 -10.05 12.15 0.42
N PHE A 102 -10.19 11.76 -0.85
CA PHE A 102 -10.23 10.36 -1.25
C PHE A 102 -8.90 9.63 -1.05
N PHE A 103 -7.81 10.36 -0.94
CA PHE A 103 -6.48 9.83 -0.64
C PHE A 103 -6.30 9.50 0.85
N PHE A 104 -6.74 10.37 1.74
CA PHE A 104 -6.57 10.15 3.18
C PHE A 104 -7.51 9.08 3.75
N ILE A 105 -8.68 8.88 3.17
CA ILE A 105 -9.64 7.86 3.63
C ILE A 105 -9.01 6.45 3.63
N PRO A 106 -8.49 5.91 2.52
CA PRO A 106 -7.88 4.58 2.53
C PRO A 106 -6.61 4.51 3.37
N LEU A 107 -5.82 5.57 3.44
CA LEU A 107 -4.62 5.61 4.26
C LEU A 107 -4.94 5.44 5.75
N ILE A 108 -5.90 6.21 6.25
CA ILE A 108 -6.37 6.12 7.65
C ILE A 108 -7.01 4.74 7.89
N TYR A 109 -7.84 4.27 6.96
CA TYR A 109 -8.48 2.96 7.05
C TYR A 109 -7.46 1.81 7.15
N ILE A 110 -6.41 1.82 6.30
CA ILE A 110 -5.37 0.78 6.30
C ILE A 110 -4.62 0.80 7.64
N ILE A 111 -4.22 1.97 8.14
CA ILE A 111 -3.55 2.10 9.43
C ILE A 111 -4.44 1.56 10.56
N PHE A 112 -5.71 1.98 10.59
CA PHE A 112 -6.67 1.49 11.58
C PHE A 112 -6.85 -0.02 11.49
N LEU A 113 -7.03 -0.56 10.27
CA LEU A 113 -7.22 -2.00 10.05
C LEU A 113 -6.00 -2.80 10.50
N MET A 114 -4.78 -2.33 10.22
CA MET A 114 -3.54 -3.01 10.64
C MET A 114 -3.39 -3.02 12.17
N ILE A 115 -3.68 -1.91 12.84
CA ILE A 115 -3.66 -1.85 14.32
C ILE A 115 -4.74 -2.77 14.91
N TYR A 116 -5.94 -2.75 14.34
CA TYR A 116 -7.04 -3.61 14.78
C TYR A 116 -6.72 -5.09 14.60
N MET A 117 -6.16 -5.48 13.45
CA MET A 117 -5.73 -6.85 13.18
C MET A 117 -4.61 -7.30 14.12
N GLY A 118 -3.62 -6.45 14.40
CA GLY A 118 -2.57 -6.75 15.40
C GLY A 118 -3.17 -7.03 16.78
N GLY A 119 -4.12 -6.21 17.24
CA GLY A 119 -4.82 -6.45 18.50
C GLY A 119 -5.67 -7.72 18.50
N LEU A 120 -6.30 -8.09 17.38
CA LEU A 120 -7.04 -9.34 17.24
C LEU A 120 -6.12 -10.55 17.34
N PHE A 121 -4.98 -10.55 16.66
CA PHE A 121 -4.02 -11.65 16.74
C PHE A 121 -3.49 -11.83 18.15
N SER A 122 -3.15 -10.74 18.85
CA SER A 122 -2.71 -10.79 20.25
C SER A 122 -3.83 -11.29 21.20
N GLY A 123 -5.08 -10.85 20.99
CA GLY A 123 -6.23 -11.25 21.81
C GLY A 123 -6.74 -12.67 21.53
N MET A 124 -6.47 -13.21 20.36
CA MET A 124 -6.89 -14.57 19.94
C MET A 124 -6.26 -15.66 20.82
N LEU A 125 -5.03 -15.41 21.29
CA LEU A 125 -4.32 -16.29 22.23
C LEU A 125 -4.94 -16.32 23.62
N THR A 126 -5.57 -15.22 24.07
CA THR A 126 -6.03 -15.08 25.46
C THR A 126 -7.53 -15.34 25.64
N SER A 127 -8.37 -15.10 24.64
CA SER A 127 -9.83 -15.08 24.82
C SER A 127 -10.65 -15.73 23.70
N GLY A 128 -10.04 -16.28 22.65
CA GLY A 128 -10.75 -16.85 21.50
C GLY A 128 -11.45 -15.80 20.60
N PHE A 129 -12.01 -16.26 19.47
CA PHE A 129 -12.75 -15.41 18.55
C PHE A 129 -14.13 -15.06 19.11
N SER A 130 -14.28 -13.90 19.73
CA SER A 130 -15.57 -13.30 20.06
C SER A 130 -15.87 -12.09 19.19
N ASN A 131 -15.95 -12.27 17.87
CA ASN A 131 -16.33 -11.17 16.99
C ASN A 131 -17.81 -11.24 16.64
N SER A 132 -18.55 -10.22 17.03
CA SER A 132 -19.93 -10.03 16.59
C SER A 132 -19.95 -9.81 15.07
N GLY A 133 -20.75 -10.60 14.33
CA GLY A 133 -20.82 -10.58 12.86
C GLY A 133 -21.10 -9.19 12.25
N TRP A 134 -21.73 -8.27 13.01
CA TRP A 134 -21.96 -6.90 12.57
C TRP A 134 -20.68 -6.06 12.41
N ILE A 135 -19.65 -6.32 13.23
CA ILE A 135 -18.32 -5.66 13.12
C ILE A 135 -17.68 -6.04 11.78
N VAL A 136 -17.72 -7.32 11.43
CA VAL A 136 -17.21 -7.83 10.15
C VAL A 136 -17.94 -7.17 8.97
N ALA A 137 -19.27 -7.01 9.06
CA ALA A 137 -20.06 -6.35 8.02
C ALA A 137 -19.66 -4.88 7.84
N ILE A 138 -19.43 -4.13 8.92
CA ILE A 138 -18.95 -2.74 8.85
C ILE A 138 -17.55 -2.67 8.23
N ILE A 139 -16.62 -3.52 8.67
CA ILE A 139 -15.26 -3.58 8.11
C ILE A 139 -15.33 -3.85 6.61
N LEU A 140 -16.17 -4.78 6.15
CA LEU A 140 -16.34 -5.10 4.73
C LEU A 140 -16.84 -3.88 3.92
N LEU A 141 -17.85 -3.17 4.41
CA LEU A 141 -18.35 -1.96 3.74
C LEU A 141 -17.28 -0.87 3.65
N LEU A 142 -16.56 -0.63 4.76
CA LEU A 142 -15.44 0.31 4.79
C LEU A 142 -14.32 -0.11 3.85
N HIS A 143 -14.05 -1.41 3.73
CA HIS A 143 -13.04 -1.95 2.82
C HIS A 143 -13.40 -1.67 1.36
N LEU A 144 -14.64 -1.97 0.95
CA LEU A 144 -15.12 -1.69 -0.41
C LEU A 144 -15.07 -0.19 -0.72
N PHE A 145 -15.47 0.65 0.22
CA PHE A 145 -15.38 2.10 0.07
C PHE A 145 -13.92 2.58 -0.03
N SER A 146 -13.03 2.04 0.78
CA SER A 146 -11.59 2.31 0.73
C SER A 146 -10.98 1.91 -0.62
N MET A 147 -11.35 0.75 -1.15
CA MET A 147 -10.92 0.32 -2.50
C MET A 147 -11.36 1.32 -3.59
N TYR A 148 -12.61 1.77 -3.55
CA TYR A 148 -13.08 2.82 -4.46
C TYR A 148 -12.24 4.09 -4.36
N CYS A 149 -11.87 4.52 -3.14
CA CYS A 149 -11.03 5.68 -2.91
C CYS A 149 -9.59 5.49 -3.46
N ILE A 150 -9.04 4.27 -3.36
CA ILE A 150 -7.73 3.92 -3.96
C ILE A 150 -7.81 4.04 -5.48
N PHE A 151 -8.83 3.45 -6.12
CA PHE A 151 -9.01 3.55 -7.58
C PHE A 151 -9.18 5.00 -8.05
N TYR A 152 -9.93 5.81 -7.30
CA TYR A 152 -10.04 7.23 -7.59
C TYR A 152 -8.68 7.95 -7.48
N SER A 153 -7.88 7.60 -6.49
CA SER A 153 -6.52 8.15 -6.31
C SER A 153 -5.60 7.77 -7.47
N MET A 154 -5.62 6.51 -7.91
CA MET A 154 -4.89 6.05 -9.10
C MET A 154 -5.32 6.79 -10.36
N TYR A 155 -6.64 6.92 -10.56
CA TYR A 155 -7.21 7.68 -11.68
C TYR A 155 -6.70 9.13 -11.68
N PHE A 156 -6.69 9.79 -10.53
CA PHE A 156 -6.22 11.17 -10.42
C PHE A 156 -4.74 11.30 -10.70
N VAL A 157 -3.90 10.37 -10.18
CA VAL A 157 -2.45 10.32 -10.41
C VAL A 157 -2.16 10.11 -11.91
N ALA A 158 -2.78 9.12 -12.54
CA ALA A 158 -2.64 8.83 -13.97
C ALA A 158 -3.00 10.04 -14.82
N LYS A 159 -4.14 10.68 -14.51
CA LYS A 159 -4.60 11.90 -15.17
C LYS A 159 -3.62 13.04 -14.98
N THR A 160 -3.03 13.20 -13.81
CA THR A 160 -2.03 14.25 -13.51
C THR A 160 -0.78 14.07 -14.36
N ILE A 161 -0.25 12.84 -14.44
CA ILE A 161 0.91 12.51 -15.28
C ILE A 161 0.63 12.87 -16.74
N LYS A 162 -0.50 12.41 -17.27
CA LYS A 162 -0.83 12.58 -18.69
C LYS A 162 -1.16 14.03 -19.05
N THR A 163 -1.81 14.76 -18.14
CA THR A 163 -2.07 16.19 -18.34
C THR A 163 -0.76 17.00 -18.35
N ALA A 164 0.17 16.67 -17.44
CA ALA A 164 1.50 17.30 -17.43
C ALA A 164 2.35 16.94 -18.66
N GLU A 165 2.17 15.73 -19.22
CA GLU A 165 2.86 15.29 -20.43
C GLU A 165 2.34 15.99 -21.68
N LEU A 166 1.02 15.97 -21.88
CA LEU A 166 0.37 16.45 -23.12
C LEU A 166 0.03 17.95 -23.10
N GLN A 167 0.15 18.62 -21.96
CA GLN A 167 -0.15 20.04 -21.77
C GLN A 167 -1.56 20.43 -22.26
N ARG A 168 -2.51 19.47 -22.21
CA ARG A 168 -3.92 19.68 -22.58
C ARG A 168 -4.84 18.91 -21.65
N LYS A 169 -6.13 19.26 -21.69
CA LYS A 169 -7.16 18.47 -20.98
C LYS A 169 -7.23 17.06 -21.58
N VAL A 170 -7.17 16.03 -20.72
CA VAL A 170 -7.16 14.62 -21.11
C VAL A 170 -8.44 13.92 -20.72
N GLY A 171 -8.91 13.00 -21.57
CA GLY A 171 -9.97 12.05 -21.30
C GLY A 171 -9.44 10.76 -20.67
N PHE A 172 -10.34 9.84 -20.30
CA PHE A 172 -9.91 8.56 -19.70
C PHE A 172 -9.05 7.72 -20.66
N GLY A 173 -9.39 7.66 -21.94
CA GLY A 173 -8.61 6.94 -22.93
C GLY A 173 -7.16 7.41 -23.07
N ASP A 174 -6.90 8.70 -22.85
CA ASP A 174 -5.53 9.24 -22.91
C ASP A 174 -4.63 8.71 -21.78
N HIS A 175 -5.17 8.44 -20.58
CA HIS A 175 -4.40 8.06 -19.39
C HIS A 175 -4.73 6.67 -18.83
N ALA A 176 -5.52 5.88 -19.55
CA ALA A 176 -5.85 4.51 -19.14
C ALA A 176 -4.59 3.64 -18.98
N GLY A 177 -3.60 3.80 -19.87
CA GLY A 177 -2.33 3.07 -19.76
C GLY A 177 -1.60 3.37 -18.45
N GLU A 178 -1.47 4.65 -18.07
CA GLU A 178 -0.87 5.05 -16.80
C GLU A 178 -1.69 4.55 -15.61
N PHE A 179 -3.01 4.51 -15.72
CA PHE A 179 -3.87 3.96 -14.66
C PHE A 179 -3.59 2.48 -14.41
N PHE A 180 -3.53 1.66 -15.45
CA PHE A 180 -3.21 0.24 -15.31
C PHE A 180 -1.76 0.01 -14.85
N LEU A 181 -0.80 0.82 -15.30
CA LEU A 181 0.57 0.76 -14.82
C LEU A 181 0.69 1.12 -13.34
N LEU A 182 -0.14 2.02 -12.81
CA LEU A 182 -0.20 2.30 -11.38
C LEU A 182 -0.86 1.15 -10.60
N TRP A 183 -1.84 0.49 -11.19
CA TRP A 183 -2.46 -0.71 -10.59
C TRP A 183 -1.44 -1.86 -10.51
N PHE A 184 -0.72 -2.13 -11.59
CA PHE A 184 0.37 -3.10 -11.64
C PHE A 184 1.69 -2.43 -11.28
N TYR A 185 1.76 -1.82 -10.09
CA TYR A 185 2.87 -0.94 -9.67
C TYR A 185 4.24 -1.58 -9.77
N PHE A 186 4.37 -2.91 -9.63
CA PHE A 186 5.63 -3.64 -9.73
C PHE A 186 6.27 -3.55 -11.14
N ILE A 187 5.45 -3.49 -12.20
CA ILE A 187 5.91 -3.16 -13.57
C ILE A 187 5.86 -1.64 -13.78
N GLY A 188 4.81 -1.01 -13.28
CA GLY A 188 4.52 0.39 -13.48
C GLY A 188 5.61 1.33 -12.96
N ILE A 189 6.30 1.00 -11.87
CA ILE A 189 7.41 1.79 -11.33
C ILE A 189 8.52 1.97 -12.40
N TRP A 190 8.83 0.93 -13.17
CA TRP A 190 9.87 0.96 -14.20
C TRP A 190 9.53 1.87 -15.38
N ILE A 191 8.26 2.10 -15.64
CA ILE A 191 7.77 2.92 -16.75
C ILE A 191 7.36 4.31 -16.26
N ILE A 192 6.60 4.37 -15.17
CA ILE A 192 6.04 5.63 -14.62
C ILE A 192 7.12 6.50 -14.00
N GLN A 193 8.04 5.92 -13.21
CA GLN A 193 9.02 6.73 -12.49
C GLN A 193 9.99 7.48 -13.40
N PRO A 194 10.58 6.90 -14.46
CA PRO A 194 11.39 7.65 -15.41
C PRO A 194 10.61 8.78 -16.11
N LYS A 195 9.32 8.54 -16.42
CA LYS A 195 8.42 9.55 -16.98
C LYS A 195 8.21 10.71 -15.99
N VAL A 196 7.91 10.39 -14.74
CA VAL A 196 7.73 11.39 -13.66
C VAL A 196 9.01 12.22 -13.46
N ASN A 197 10.18 11.55 -13.42
CA ASN A 197 11.47 12.25 -13.28
C ASN A 197 11.70 13.26 -14.42
N LYS A 198 11.42 12.87 -15.68
CA LYS A 198 11.53 13.76 -16.84
C LYS A 198 10.56 14.95 -16.76
N LEU A 199 9.30 14.69 -16.34
CA LEU A 199 8.30 15.75 -16.21
C LEU A 199 8.65 16.72 -15.08
N TYR A 200 9.20 16.22 -13.99
CA TYR A 200 9.56 17.05 -12.84
C TYR A 200 10.80 17.91 -13.07
N ALA A 201 11.72 17.47 -13.95
CA ALA A 201 12.94 18.21 -14.31
C ALA A 201 12.70 19.38 -15.27
N LYS A 202 11.52 19.44 -15.92
CA LYS A 202 11.07 20.58 -16.73
C LYS A 202 10.61 21.73 -15.85
#